data_4d9386d6d6932cd7a39c1512b651472d
#
_entry.id   4d9386d6d6932cd7a39c1512b651472d
#
_cell.length_a   1.000
_cell.length_b   1.000
_cell.length_c   1.000
_cell.angle_alpha   90.00
_cell.angle_beta   90.00
_cell.angle_gamma   90.00
#
_symmetry.space_group_name_H-M   'P 1'
#
loop_
_entity.id
_entity.type
_entity.pdbx_description
1 polymer ?
#
loop_
_entity_poly.entity_id
_entity_poly.type
_entity_poly.pdbx_seq_one_letter_code
_entity_poly.pdbx_strand_id
1 'polypeptide(L)'
;MHKKLLILVFCNFQLINLLLSEDTISKGKSIAENICSVCHGVNGQANTGGNSVLVPHLTAQNEFYLIEKLKDYKSKKLEHHQMSLIA
;
A
#
# COMPACT_ATOMS: atom_id res chain seq x y z
N MET A 1 -25.18 4.82 35.43
CA MET A 1 -24.05 3.91 35.46
C MET A 1 -23.81 3.22 34.13
N HIS A 2 -24.83 2.64 33.49
CA HIS A 2 -24.63 1.93 32.20
C HIS A 2 -24.17 2.78 31.03
N LYS A 3 -24.57 4.07 30.97
CA LYS A 3 -24.15 5.00 29.90
C LYS A 3 -22.64 5.32 29.90
N LYS A 4 -22.04 5.45 31.07
CA LYS A 4 -20.58 5.73 31.20
C LYS A 4 -19.73 4.52 30.79
N LEU A 5 -20.17 3.32 31.10
CA LEU A 5 -19.48 2.08 30.71
C LEU A 5 -19.53 1.87 29.20
N LEU A 6 -20.65 2.14 28.55
CA LEU A 6 -20.82 2.07 27.08
C LEU A 6 -19.89 3.05 26.33
N ILE A 7 -19.75 4.29 26.84
CA ILE A 7 -18.84 5.30 26.25
C ILE A 7 -17.37 4.84 26.35
N LEU A 8 -16.96 4.29 27.49
CA LEU A 8 -15.59 3.78 27.67
C LEU A 8 -15.28 2.60 26.75
N VAL A 9 -16.19 1.67 26.58
CA VAL A 9 -16.04 0.52 25.67
C VAL A 9 -15.94 0.99 24.22
N PHE A 10 -16.76 1.96 23.81
CA PHE A 10 -16.75 2.52 22.46
C PHE A 10 -15.44 3.27 22.15
N CYS A 11 -14.92 4.08 23.10
CA CYS A 11 -13.64 4.76 22.96
C CYS A 11 -12.47 3.78 22.81
N ASN A 12 -12.45 2.70 23.58
CA ASN A 12 -11.42 1.65 23.48
C ASN A 12 -11.46 0.95 22.12
N PHE A 13 -12.64 0.67 21.59
CA PHE A 13 -12.80 0.06 20.28
C PHE A 13 -12.25 0.94 19.14
N GLN A 14 -12.47 2.25 19.21
CA GLN A 14 -11.92 3.20 18.23
C GLN A 14 -10.39 3.31 18.30
N LEU A 15 -9.79 3.29 19.49
CA LEU A 15 -8.34 3.29 19.67
C LEU A 15 -7.67 2.06 19.08
N ILE A 16 -8.28 0.88 19.24
CA ILE A 16 -7.77 -0.37 18.64
C ILE A 16 -7.77 -0.28 17.11
N ASN A 17 -8.83 0.24 16.51
CA ASN A 17 -8.91 0.42 15.07
C ASN A 17 -7.84 1.39 14.54
N LEU A 18 -7.57 2.47 15.24
CA LEU A 18 -6.53 3.44 14.88
C LEU A 18 -5.14 2.80 14.93
N LEU A 19 -4.82 2.02 15.96
CA LEU A 19 -3.55 1.30 16.09
C LEU A 19 -3.34 0.28 14.98
N LEU A 20 -4.37 -0.48 14.61
CA LEU A 20 -4.33 -1.43 13.49
C LEU A 20 -4.09 -0.72 12.16
N SER A 21 -4.70 0.46 11.95
CA SER A 21 -4.50 1.27 10.75
C SER A 21 -3.06 1.78 10.63
N GLU A 22 -2.45 2.27 11.71
CA GLU A 22 -1.06 2.72 11.75
C GLU A 22 -0.08 1.57 11.47
N ASP A 23 -0.32 0.37 12.02
CA ASP A 23 0.49 -0.81 11.77
C ASP A 23 0.44 -1.23 10.30
N THR A 24 -0.72 -1.20 9.67
CA THR A 24 -0.90 -1.50 8.24
C THR A 24 -0.16 -0.49 7.35
N ILE A 25 -0.24 0.79 7.65
CA ILE A 25 0.49 1.86 6.94
C ILE A 25 2.00 1.66 7.09
N SER A 26 2.47 1.38 8.30
CA SER A 26 3.89 1.13 8.58
C SER A 26 4.43 -0.06 7.81
N LYS A 27 3.69 -1.16 7.72
CA LYS A 27 4.04 -2.34 6.92
C LYS A 27 4.10 -2.01 5.43
N GLY A 28 3.12 -1.31 4.90
CA GLY A 28 3.10 -0.88 3.51
C GLY A 28 4.28 0.02 3.16
N LYS A 29 4.61 0.96 4.04
CA LYS A 29 5.77 1.83 3.89
C LYS A 29 7.07 1.02 3.85
N SER A 30 7.24 0.06 4.74
CA SER A 30 8.41 -0.81 4.77
C SER A 30 8.57 -1.62 3.47
N ILE A 31 7.49 -2.17 2.94
CA ILE A 31 7.50 -2.87 1.65
C ILE A 31 7.89 -1.91 0.52
N ALA A 32 7.29 -0.74 0.48
CA ALA A 32 7.58 0.26 -0.55
C ALA A 32 9.06 0.68 -0.54
N GLU A 33 9.62 0.93 0.63
CA GLU A 33 11.00 1.38 0.79
C GLU A 33 12.03 0.29 0.53
N ASN A 34 11.75 -0.96 0.89
CA ASN A 34 12.72 -2.05 0.82
C ASN A 34 12.58 -2.91 -0.45
N ILE A 35 11.41 -2.98 -1.05
CA ILE A 35 11.14 -3.82 -2.21
C ILE A 35 10.85 -2.99 -3.45
N CYS A 36 9.82 -2.18 -3.41
CA CYS A 36 9.34 -1.43 -4.57
C CYS A 36 10.35 -0.36 -5.05
N SER A 37 11.01 0.29 -4.10
CA SER A 37 11.95 1.39 -4.39
C SER A 37 13.15 0.99 -5.24
N VAL A 38 13.53 -0.28 -5.21
CA VAL A 38 14.67 -0.79 -6.00
C VAL A 38 14.49 -0.45 -7.49
N CYS A 39 13.29 -0.56 -8.01
CA CYS A 39 12.98 -0.24 -9.41
C CYS A 39 12.21 1.06 -9.56
N HIS A 40 11.24 1.32 -8.67
CA HIS A 40 10.34 2.46 -8.76
C HIS A 40 10.84 3.74 -8.08
N GLY A 41 12.00 3.69 -7.41
CA GLY A 41 12.57 4.83 -6.71
C GLY A 41 12.05 5.01 -5.29
N VAL A 42 12.86 5.60 -4.41
CA VAL A 42 12.53 5.82 -2.99
C VAL A 42 11.30 6.72 -2.81
N ASN A 43 11.13 7.68 -3.73
CA ASN A 43 10.00 8.61 -3.76
C ASN A 43 8.92 8.22 -4.78
N GLY A 44 8.98 7.01 -5.33
CA GLY A 44 8.06 6.54 -6.37
C GLY A 44 8.34 7.12 -7.76
N GLN A 45 9.47 7.78 -7.96
CA GLN A 45 9.93 8.28 -9.26
C GLN A 45 11.02 7.38 -9.80
N ALA A 46 10.67 6.54 -10.78
CA ALA A 46 11.62 5.64 -11.38
C ALA A 46 12.70 6.36 -12.19
N ASN A 47 13.93 5.85 -12.15
CA ASN A 47 15.07 6.41 -12.89
C ASN A 47 14.91 6.31 -14.42
N THR A 48 14.01 5.49 -14.90
CA THR A 48 13.67 5.33 -16.32
C THR A 48 12.87 6.49 -16.91
N GLY A 49 12.61 7.56 -16.14
CA GLY A 49 11.74 8.67 -16.54
C GLY A 49 10.25 8.34 -16.55
N GLY A 50 9.86 7.27 -15.86
CA GLY A 50 8.45 6.87 -15.75
C GLY A 50 7.90 6.12 -16.96
N ASN A 51 8.76 5.62 -17.83
CA ASN A 51 8.35 4.83 -18.99
C ASN A 51 7.66 3.54 -18.53
N SER A 52 6.36 3.40 -18.82
CA SER A 52 5.56 2.26 -18.39
C SER A 52 5.95 0.93 -19.04
N VAL A 53 6.67 0.95 -20.15
CA VAL A 53 7.22 -0.26 -20.79
C VAL A 53 8.39 -0.81 -19.99
N LEU A 54 9.17 0.06 -19.35
CA LEU A 54 10.32 -0.28 -18.51
C LEU A 54 9.92 -0.34 -17.04
N VAL A 55 9.93 0.79 -16.37
CA VAL A 55 9.53 0.93 -14.97
C VAL A 55 8.76 2.23 -14.80
N PRO A 56 7.46 2.20 -14.53
CA PRO A 56 6.69 3.42 -14.41
C PRO A 56 6.91 4.15 -13.09
N HIS A 57 6.68 5.45 -13.07
CA HIS A 57 6.53 6.21 -11.84
C HIS A 57 5.27 5.76 -11.09
N LEU A 58 5.36 5.66 -9.76
CA LEU A 58 4.23 5.41 -8.88
C LEU A 58 3.72 6.69 -8.21
N THR A 59 4.58 7.67 -8.10
CA THR A 59 4.25 8.98 -7.49
C THR A 59 3.11 9.67 -8.23
N ALA A 60 2.24 10.34 -7.48
CA ALA A 60 1.05 11.04 -7.99
C ALA A 60 -0.01 10.15 -8.66
N GLN A 61 0.14 8.83 -8.59
CA GLN A 61 -0.88 7.91 -9.10
C GLN A 61 -2.03 7.74 -8.11
N ASN A 62 -3.22 7.49 -8.61
CA ASN A 62 -4.41 7.24 -7.80
C ASN A 62 -4.24 5.96 -6.98
N GLU A 63 -4.55 6.03 -5.68
CA GLU A 63 -4.41 4.91 -4.75
C GLU A 63 -5.24 3.69 -5.18
N PHE A 64 -6.49 3.89 -5.55
CA PHE A 64 -7.37 2.82 -6.01
C PHE A 64 -6.82 2.13 -7.25
N TYR A 65 -6.29 2.89 -8.20
CA TYR A 65 -5.65 2.36 -9.40
C TYR A 65 -4.44 1.49 -9.05
N LEU A 66 -3.57 1.94 -8.12
CA LEU A 66 -2.42 1.16 -7.68
C LEU A 66 -2.82 -0.17 -7.04
N ILE A 67 -3.83 -0.15 -6.17
CA ILE A 67 -4.35 -1.34 -5.51
C ILE A 67 -4.89 -2.34 -6.54
N GLU A 68 -5.69 -1.88 -7.48
CA GLU A 68 -6.26 -2.73 -8.52
C GLU A 68 -5.18 -3.34 -9.43
N LYS A 69 -4.17 -2.57 -9.80
CA LYS A 69 -3.05 -3.08 -10.60
C LYS A 69 -2.22 -4.13 -9.86
N LEU A 70 -1.94 -3.91 -8.58
CA LEU A 70 -1.25 -4.91 -7.75
C LEU A 70 -2.06 -6.22 -7.65
N LYS A 71 -3.36 -6.13 -7.46
CA LYS A 71 -4.26 -7.29 -7.48
C LYS A 71 -4.25 -8.01 -8.82
N ASP A 72 -4.26 -7.26 -9.91
CA ASP A 72 -4.23 -7.81 -11.26
C ASP A 72 -2.93 -8.58 -11.53
N TYR A 73 -1.78 -8.07 -11.11
CA TYR A 73 -0.51 -8.78 -11.21
C TYR A 73 -0.47 -10.02 -10.32
N LYS A 74 -0.95 -9.90 -9.09
CA LYS A 74 -0.98 -11.02 -8.14
C LYS A 74 -1.85 -12.17 -8.63
N SER A 75 -3.00 -11.87 -9.23
CA SER A 75 -3.93 -12.86 -9.80
C SER A 75 -3.54 -13.34 -11.19
N LYS A 76 -2.52 -12.75 -11.79
CA LYS A 76 -2.07 -12.97 -13.17
C LYS A 76 -3.10 -12.57 -14.24
N LYS A 77 -4.08 -11.73 -13.90
CA LYS A 77 -4.92 -11.06 -14.86
C LYS A 77 -4.10 -10.15 -15.78
N LEU A 78 -3.09 -9.47 -15.21
CA LEU A 78 -1.97 -8.86 -15.90
C LEU A 78 -0.71 -9.69 -15.64
N GLU A 79 0.00 -10.07 -16.70
CA GLU A 79 1.22 -10.83 -16.58
C GLU A 79 2.44 -9.94 -16.80
N HIS A 80 3.35 -9.97 -15.85
CA HIS A 80 4.64 -9.34 -15.95
C HIS A 80 5.64 -10.15 -15.15
N HIS A 81 6.77 -10.48 -15.76
CA HIS A 81 7.75 -11.39 -15.18
C HIS A 81 8.26 -11.01 -13.79
N GLN A 82 8.34 -9.72 -13.45
CA GLN A 82 8.74 -9.25 -12.13
C GLN A 82 7.53 -8.88 -11.25
N MET A 83 6.60 -8.06 -11.76
CA MET A 83 5.47 -7.62 -10.96
C MET A 83 4.55 -8.75 -10.53
N SER A 84 4.34 -9.76 -11.35
CA SER A 84 3.53 -10.92 -10.98
C SER A 84 4.16 -11.79 -9.88
N LEU A 85 5.46 -11.67 -9.67
CA LEU A 85 6.16 -12.35 -8.57
C LEU A 85 6.19 -11.52 -7.28
N ILE A 86 6.25 -10.20 -7.40
CA ILE A 86 6.42 -9.26 -6.28
C ILE A 86 5.09 -8.85 -5.66
N ALA A 87 4.07 -8.69 -6.48
CA ALA A 87 2.77 -8.16 -6.04
C ALA A 87 1.98 -9.09 -5.07
#